data_b1f46cb453db692d308c760723b3bebc
#
_entry.id   b1f46cb453db692d308c760723b3bebc
#
_cell.length_a   1.000
_cell.length_b   1.000
_cell.length_c   1.000
_cell.angle_alpha   90.00
_cell.angle_beta   90.00
_cell.angle_gamma   90.00
#
_symmetry.space_group_name_H-M   'P 1'
#
loop_
_entity.id
_entity.type
_entity.pdbx_description
1 polymer ?
#
loop_
_entity_poly.entity_id
_entity_poly.type
_entity_poly.pdbx_seq_one_letter_code
_entity_poly.pdbx_strand_id
1 'polypeptide(L)'
;ALGVQEMTAHHTVLSTWLHGWLFRLGRALGSDNLGVFLYIVLQFLVCAWVFGQVTAFAARLGCSRGAQYAVTAFFALDPIWGAFIQTQVKDTLYTGLFVLFVLKTADLLLFPQEWQGSRPRLTAYAVLGVLCCLLRKNGIYAVVPMLLASAFTVSEKRLRRPVLAVLLAVCIGSFGFDTFTEKVLDIPAGSVGEALSVPMQQTARYIRDYGNEVTDDERTAIEKVLDCDAIAQSYMPELSDGVKQYYKNPGKGDLARYMLVWAKMLLKHPVCYFEATHANSHGYYTITKCRAINDYYTFNNDICMEMSEMNVHYLDKSGYLRYAFVQALSAFEKLPLVGLTTSIGFMAWLTAVLGLWLARCKAKPVLPIFIGLGIFWLTCIASPVNDCMRYFLPVAGCLPLVFCLAAVFSREKSEITV
;
A
#
# COMPACT_ATOMS: atom_id res chain seq x y z
N ALA A 1 15.86 -6.02 14.14
CA ALA A 1 15.31 -5.55 15.42
C ALA A 1 15.78 -6.41 16.61
N LEU A 2 16.07 -7.68 16.38
CA LEU A 2 16.57 -8.62 17.40
C LEU A 2 18.11 -8.74 17.43
N GLY A 3 18.83 -8.03 16.54
CA GLY A 3 20.28 -8.08 16.45
C GLY A 3 20.84 -9.28 15.68
N VAL A 4 19.98 -10.07 15.06
CA VAL A 4 20.37 -11.26 14.27
C VAL A 4 20.96 -10.90 12.92
N GLN A 5 20.50 -9.78 12.35
CA GLN A 5 21.02 -9.20 11.10
C GLN A 5 21.23 -7.70 11.27
N GLU A 6 22.17 -7.15 10.52
CA GLU A 6 22.34 -5.70 10.46
C GLU A 6 21.05 -5.04 9.96
N MET A 7 20.70 -3.94 10.61
CA MET A 7 19.49 -3.20 10.27
C MET A 7 19.71 -2.44 8.96
N THR A 8 18.86 -2.65 7.99
CA THR A 8 18.85 -1.92 6.73
C THR A 8 17.51 -1.22 6.54
N ALA A 9 17.49 -0.13 5.77
CA ALA A 9 16.25 0.54 5.40
C ALA A 9 15.52 -0.14 4.22
N HIS A 10 15.74 -1.45 3.99
CA HIS A 10 14.93 -2.25 3.06
C HIS A 10 13.45 -2.24 3.49
N HIS A 11 13.18 -2.54 4.74
CA HIS A 11 11.89 -2.22 5.37
C HIS A 11 11.97 -0.84 6.02
N THR A 12 10.81 -0.19 6.18
CA THR A 12 10.77 1.13 6.84
C THR A 12 11.25 1.01 8.29
N VAL A 13 12.19 1.87 8.66
CA VAL A 13 12.87 1.84 9.96
C VAL A 13 11.87 1.97 11.11
N LEU A 14 10.91 2.89 11.00
CA LEU A 14 9.88 3.08 12.01
C LEU A 14 9.04 1.82 12.25
N SER A 15 8.63 1.14 11.18
CA SER A 15 7.89 -0.12 11.29
C SER A 15 8.74 -1.21 11.98
N THR A 16 10.02 -1.33 11.59
CA THR A 16 10.95 -2.30 12.17
C THR A 16 11.17 -2.04 13.68
N TRP A 17 11.30 -0.78 14.10
CA TRP A 17 11.39 -0.43 15.51
C TRP A 17 10.14 -0.78 16.29
N LEU A 18 8.96 -0.43 15.75
CA LEU A 18 7.69 -0.72 16.42
C LEU A 18 7.50 -2.22 16.65
N HIS A 19 7.73 -3.05 15.62
CA HIS A 19 7.69 -4.50 15.75
C HIS A 19 8.73 -4.99 16.77
N GLY A 20 9.96 -4.50 16.68
CA GLY A 20 11.04 -4.90 17.58
C GLY A 20 10.78 -4.56 19.04
N TRP A 21 10.23 -3.39 19.34
CA TRP A 21 9.92 -2.98 20.71
C TRP A 21 8.81 -3.84 21.33
N LEU A 22 7.71 -4.05 20.60
CA LEU A 22 6.61 -4.87 21.07
C LEU A 22 7.00 -6.34 21.23
N PHE A 23 7.84 -6.84 20.31
CA PHE A 23 8.37 -8.19 20.42
C PHE A 23 9.28 -8.36 21.64
N ARG A 24 10.22 -7.42 21.87
CA ARG A 24 11.09 -7.43 23.08
C ARG A 24 10.28 -7.31 24.36
N LEU A 25 9.22 -6.51 24.37
CA LEU A 25 8.33 -6.40 25.53
C LEU A 25 7.67 -7.75 25.84
N GLY A 26 7.11 -8.43 24.81
CA GLY A 26 6.50 -9.75 24.99
C GLY A 26 7.52 -10.79 25.48
N ARG A 27 8.73 -10.80 24.92
CA ARG A 27 9.84 -11.66 25.37
C ARG A 27 10.24 -11.39 26.82
N ALA A 28 10.31 -10.13 27.22
CA ALA A 28 10.58 -9.75 28.59
C ALA A 28 9.47 -10.19 29.56
N LEU A 29 8.24 -10.32 29.08
CA LEU A 29 7.10 -10.88 29.81
C LEU A 29 7.02 -12.42 29.72
N GLY A 30 8.02 -13.07 29.14
CA GLY A 30 8.19 -14.53 29.12
C GLY A 30 7.66 -15.26 27.88
N SER A 31 7.24 -14.54 26.81
CA SER A 31 6.72 -15.20 25.61
C SER A 31 6.95 -14.42 24.33
N ASP A 32 7.57 -15.06 23.33
CA ASP A 32 7.70 -14.51 21.99
C ASP A 32 6.33 -14.40 21.28
N ASN A 33 5.44 -15.36 21.50
CA ASN A 33 4.05 -15.29 21.04
C ASN A 33 3.33 -14.05 21.56
N LEU A 34 3.57 -13.67 22.83
CA LEU A 34 3.01 -12.45 23.40
C LEU A 34 3.54 -11.21 22.67
N GLY A 35 4.80 -11.20 22.26
CA GLY A 35 5.38 -10.09 21.49
C GLY A 35 4.70 -9.88 20.14
N VAL A 36 4.44 -10.97 19.41
CA VAL A 36 3.65 -10.95 18.17
C VAL A 36 2.22 -10.47 18.46
N PHE A 37 1.58 -11.00 19.49
CA PHE A 37 0.22 -10.66 19.87
C PHE A 37 0.04 -9.18 20.23
N LEU A 38 0.98 -8.58 20.93
CA LEU A 38 0.93 -7.15 21.29
C LEU A 38 0.90 -6.25 20.05
N TYR A 39 1.65 -6.60 19.01
CA TYR A 39 1.59 -5.86 17.75
C TYR A 39 0.24 -6.02 17.05
N ILE A 40 -0.31 -7.24 17.03
CA ILE A 40 -1.63 -7.52 16.46
C ILE A 40 -2.72 -6.73 17.20
N VAL A 41 -2.67 -6.68 18.53
CA VAL A 41 -3.62 -5.89 19.35
C VAL A 41 -3.51 -4.41 19.02
N LEU A 42 -2.29 -3.87 18.91
CA LEU A 42 -2.10 -2.46 18.56
C LEU A 42 -2.74 -2.12 17.21
N GLN A 43 -2.44 -2.90 16.17
CA GLN A 43 -3.00 -2.63 14.83
C GLN A 43 -4.51 -2.86 14.79
N PHE A 44 -5.04 -3.85 15.53
CA PHE A 44 -6.48 -4.07 15.67
C PHE A 44 -7.17 -2.85 16.28
N LEU A 45 -6.66 -2.33 17.39
CA LEU A 45 -7.25 -1.17 18.08
C LEU A 45 -7.21 0.08 17.21
N VAL A 46 -6.09 0.32 16.51
CA VAL A 46 -5.97 1.45 15.57
C VAL A 46 -6.96 1.31 14.41
N CYS A 47 -7.02 0.14 13.77
CA CYS A 47 -7.93 -0.08 12.65
C CYS A 47 -9.40 0.00 13.09
N ALA A 48 -9.78 -0.63 14.20
CA ALA A 48 -11.14 -0.60 14.72
C ALA A 48 -11.59 0.83 15.04
N TRP A 49 -10.72 1.61 15.69
CA TRP A 49 -10.98 3.02 15.97
C TRP A 49 -11.16 3.84 14.69
N VAL A 50 -10.25 3.69 13.72
CA VAL A 50 -10.33 4.42 12.44
C VAL A 50 -11.57 4.04 11.65
N PHE A 51 -11.91 2.76 11.57
CA PHE A 51 -13.10 2.28 10.87
C PHE A 51 -14.38 2.81 11.52
N GLY A 52 -14.41 2.89 12.87
CA GLY A 52 -15.46 3.58 13.60
C GLY A 52 -15.54 5.07 13.25
N GLN A 53 -14.40 5.77 13.04
CA GLN A 53 -14.39 7.15 12.58
C GLN A 53 -14.98 7.31 11.16
N VAL A 54 -14.77 6.35 10.26
CA VAL A 54 -15.39 6.36 8.92
C VAL A 54 -16.91 6.27 9.04
N THR A 55 -17.43 5.37 9.90
CA THR A 55 -18.88 5.27 10.16
C THR A 55 -19.44 6.56 10.77
N ALA A 56 -18.75 7.13 11.76
CA ALA A 56 -19.15 8.41 12.36
C ALA A 56 -19.16 9.56 11.36
N PHE A 57 -18.18 9.58 10.44
CA PHE A 57 -18.12 10.57 9.38
C PHE A 57 -19.25 10.39 8.36
N ALA A 58 -19.62 9.14 8.02
CA ALA A 58 -20.80 8.86 7.21
C ALA A 58 -22.09 9.42 7.84
N ALA A 59 -22.25 9.29 9.16
CA ALA A 59 -23.37 9.90 9.90
C ALA A 59 -23.31 11.44 9.81
N ARG A 60 -22.13 12.02 9.97
CA ARG A 60 -21.92 13.48 9.86
C ARG A 60 -22.24 14.02 8.47
N LEU A 61 -21.98 13.24 7.42
CA LEU A 61 -22.34 13.57 6.03
C LEU A 61 -23.86 13.44 5.75
N GLY A 62 -24.67 13.03 6.73
CA GLY A 62 -26.10 12.81 6.54
C GLY A 62 -26.44 11.52 5.78
N CYS A 63 -25.55 10.55 5.71
CA CYS A 63 -25.84 9.25 5.14
C CYS A 63 -26.94 8.52 5.94
N SER A 64 -27.79 7.76 5.24
CA SER A 64 -28.87 6.96 5.88
C SER A 64 -28.27 5.96 6.88
N ARG A 65 -29.08 5.55 7.88
CA ARG A 65 -28.68 4.50 8.84
C ARG A 65 -28.29 3.19 8.15
N GLY A 66 -28.98 2.84 7.05
CA GLY A 66 -28.63 1.67 6.24
C GLY A 66 -27.22 1.76 5.64
N ALA A 67 -26.82 2.94 5.13
CA ALA A 67 -25.47 3.17 4.64
C ALA A 67 -24.43 3.09 5.77
N GLN A 68 -24.73 3.64 6.95
CA GLN A 68 -23.86 3.52 8.13
C GLN A 68 -23.67 2.07 8.56
N TYR A 69 -24.74 1.27 8.58
CA TYR A 69 -24.66 -0.17 8.86
C TYR A 69 -23.86 -0.92 7.79
N ALA A 70 -24.04 -0.58 6.51
CA ALA A 70 -23.26 -1.18 5.43
C ALA A 70 -21.75 -0.90 5.57
N VAL A 71 -21.37 0.34 5.90
CA VAL A 71 -19.97 0.72 6.19
C VAL A 71 -19.42 -0.10 7.37
N THR A 72 -20.17 -0.18 8.45
CA THR A 72 -19.77 -0.97 9.64
C THR A 72 -19.65 -2.46 9.31
N ALA A 73 -20.63 -3.01 8.57
CA ALA A 73 -20.61 -4.40 8.16
C ALA A 73 -19.43 -4.75 7.27
N PHE A 74 -19.06 -3.87 6.33
CA PHE A 74 -17.87 -4.06 5.50
C PHE A 74 -16.60 -4.20 6.35
N PHE A 75 -16.40 -3.35 7.35
CA PHE A 75 -15.21 -3.44 8.19
C PHE A 75 -15.26 -4.57 9.23
N ALA A 76 -16.46 -4.95 9.71
CA ALA A 76 -16.61 -5.94 10.76
C ALA A 76 -16.75 -7.38 10.23
N LEU A 77 -17.32 -7.56 9.05
CA LEU A 77 -17.71 -8.89 8.55
C LEU A 77 -16.91 -9.33 7.31
N ASP A 78 -16.30 -8.40 6.57
CA ASP A 78 -15.47 -8.79 5.44
C ASP A 78 -14.20 -9.48 5.94
N PRO A 79 -13.94 -10.73 5.50
CA PRO A 79 -12.83 -11.53 6.01
C PRO A 79 -11.45 -10.97 5.66
N ILE A 80 -11.34 -10.04 4.70
CA ILE A 80 -10.09 -9.35 4.39
C ILE A 80 -9.52 -8.69 5.65
N TRP A 81 -10.36 -8.02 6.44
CA TRP A 81 -9.90 -7.31 7.63
C TRP A 81 -9.42 -8.28 8.70
N GLY A 82 -10.15 -9.36 8.92
CA GLY A 82 -9.73 -10.42 9.85
C GLY A 82 -8.40 -11.06 9.44
N ALA A 83 -8.25 -11.38 8.16
CA ALA A 83 -7.03 -11.96 7.61
C ALA A 83 -5.80 -11.06 7.82
N PHE A 84 -5.92 -9.77 7.51
CA PHE A 84 -4.78 -8.86 7.57
C PHE A 84 -4.53 -8.26 8.95
N ILE A 85 -5.55 -8.06 9.77
CA ILE A 85 -5.38 -7.54 11.14
C ILE A 85 -4.65 -8.54 12.04
N GLN A 86 -4.84 -9.83 11.87
CA GLN A 86 -4.11 -10.85 12.62
C GLN A 86 -2.66 -11.05 12.14
N THR A 87 -2.27 -10.47 11.01
CA THR A 87 -0.97 -10.69 10.38
C THR A 87 0.03 -9.63 10.84
N GLN A 88 1.25 -10.04 11.18
CA GLN A 88 2.32 -9.13 11.58
C GLN A 88 2.98 -8.48 10.35
N VAL A 89 2.22 -7.65 9.63
CA VAL A 89 2.71 -6.89 8.47
C VAL A 89 2.51 -5.39 8.68
N LYS A 90 3.45 -4.59 8.22
CA LYS A 90 3.39 -3.12 8.31
C LYS A 90 2.20 -2.51 7.56
N ASP A 91 1.71 -3.20 6.54
CA ASP A 91 0.71 -2.69 5.61
C ASP A 91 -0.66 -2.52 6.25
N THR A 92 -1.02 -3.33 7.25
CA THR A 92 -2.31 -3.23 7.96
C THR A 92 -2.38 -1.99 8.84
N LEU A 93 -1.36 -1.74 9.66
CA LEU A 93 -1.29 -0.53 10.48
C LEU A 93 -1.22 0.73 9.60
N TYR A 94 -0.42 0.68 8.53
CA TYR A 94 -0.38 1.73 7.53
C TYR A 94 -1.77 2.00 6.94
N THR A 95 -2.53 0.95 6.59
CA THR A 95 -3.89 1.08 6.05
C THR A 95 -4.80 1.86 6.99
N GLY A 96 -4.80 1.53 8.29
CA GLY A 96 -5.58 2.28 9.27
C GLY A 96 -5.22 3.78 9.25
N LEU A 97 -3.94 4.12 9.34
CA LEU A 97 -3.50 5.52 9.33
C LEU A 97 -3.75 6.22 7.99
N PHE A 98 -3.61 5.53 6.87
CA PHE A 98 -3.90 6.10 5.55
C PHE A 98 -5.39 6.38 5.37
N VAL A 99 -6.28 5.47 5.78
CA VAL A 99 -7.74 5.70 5.79
C VAL A 99 -8.08 6.92 6.65
N LEU A 100 -7.47 7.05 7.82
CA LEU A 100 -7.65 8.22 8.67
C LEU A 100 -7.15 9.50 7.99
N PHE A 101 -6.01 9.44 7.29
CA PHE A 101 -5.47 10.57 6.53
C PHE A 101 -6.44 11.02 5.43
N VAL A 102 -6.98 10.08 4.66
CA VAL A 102 -7.97 10.35 3.61
C VAL A 102 -9.27 10.91 4.22
N LEU A 103 -9.72 10.37 5.35
CA LEU A 103 -10.88 10.88 6.07
C LEU A 103 -10.66 12.32 6.54
N LYS A 104 -9.49 12.64 7.12
CA LYS A 104 -9.15 14.00 7.53
C LYS A 104 -9.00 14.94 6.33
N THR A 105 -8.55 14.44 5.20
CA THR A 105 -8.57 15.20 3.93
C THR A 105 -10.00 15.53 3.50
N ALA A 106 -10.92 14.56 3.54
CA ALA A 106 -12.33 14.80 3.25
C ALA A 106 -12.94 15.82 4.24
N ASP A 107 -12.64 15.69 5.52
CA ASP A 107 -13.09 16.60 6.58
C ASP A 107 -12.60 18.05 6.34
N LEU A 108 -11.31 18.22 6.01
CA LEU A 108 -10.72 19.51 5.64
C LEU A 108 -11.43 20.15 4.42
N LEU A 109 -11.72 19.35 3.40
CA LEU A 109 -12.24 19.84 2.14
C LEU A 109 -13.75 20.16 2.20
N LEU A 110 -14.50 19.44 3.03
CA LEU A 110 -15.95 19.59 3.19
C LEU A 110 -16.34 20.53 4.32
N PHE A 111 -15.53 20.60 5.38
CA PHE A 111 -15.79 21.44 6.57
C PHE A 111 -14.62 22.38 6.86
N PRO A 112 -14.17 23.20 5.89
CA PRO A 112 -12.94 23.99 6.02
C PRO A 112 -13.00 25.01 7.16
N GLN A 113 -14.20 25.50 7.53
CA GLN A 113 -14.37 26.47 8.61
C GLN A 113 -13.87 25.94 9.96
N GLU A 114 -14.01 24.64 10.20
CA GLU A 114 -13.55 24.01 11.44
C GLU A 114 -12.02 23.86 11.54
N TRP A 115 -11.34 23.96 10.40
CA TRP A 115 -9.89 23.89 10.30
C TRP A 115 -9.23 25.26 10.35
N GLN A 116 -10.02 26.32 10.08
CA GLN A 116 -9.51 27.68 10.08
C GLN A 116 -9.08 28.11 11.47
N GLY A 117 -7.81 28.49 11.63
CA GLY A 117 -7.22 28.86 12.92
C GLY A 117 -6.92 27.69 13.87
N SER A 118 -7.30 26.47 13.55
CA SER A 118 -7.08 25.30 14.41
C SER A 118 -5.68 24.72 14.19
N ARG A 119 -4.68 25.26 14.89
CA ARG A 119 -3.31 24.73 14.89
C ARG A 119 -3.25 23.24 15.30
N PRO A 120 -3.97 22.76 16.35
CA PRO A 120 -3.91 21.35 16.74
C PRO A 120 -4.36 20.40 15.64
N ARG A 121 -5.45 20.73 14.89
CA ARG A 121 -5.92 19.88 13.77
C ARG A 121 -4.89 19.82 12.65
N LEU A 122 -4.30 20.95 12.27
CA LEU A 122 -3.28 21.03 11.23
C LEU A 122 -2.00 20.27 11.62
N THR A 123 -1.57 20.41 12.89
CA THR A 123 -0.41 19.67 13.42
C THR A 123 -0.67 18.16 13.43
N ALA A 124 -1.83 17.72 13.94
CA ALA A 124 -2.21 16.31 13.93
C ALA A 124 -2.28 15.74 12.50
N TYR A 125 -2.77 16.52 11.54
CA TYR A 125 -2.82 16.13 10.13
C TYR A 125 -1.42 16.04 9.51
N ALA A 126 -0.51 16.95 9.85
CA ALA A 126 0.88 16.89 9.43
C ALA A 126 1.59 15.64 9.99
N VAL A 127 1.44 15.39 11.30
CA VAL A 127 2.00 14.20 11.96
C VAL A 127 1.46 12.92 11.32
N LEU A 128 0.17 12.86 11.06
CA LEU A 128 -0.46 11.71 10.41
C LEU A 128 0.10 11.49 8.98
N GLY A 129 0.29 12.56 8.21
CA GLY A 129 0.91 12.49 6.89
C GLY A 129 2.35 11.99 6.94
N VAL A 130 3.15 12.48 7.91
CA VAL A 130 4.53 11.98 8.15
C VAL A 130 4.49 10.48 8.50
N LEU A 131 3.63 10.06 9.44
CA LEU A 131 3.51 8.65 9.83
C LEU A 131 3.14 7.76 8.64
N CYS A 132 2.25 8.20 7.76
CA CYS A 132 1.93 7.48 6.52
C CYS A 132 3.19 7.31 5.64
N CYS A 133 4.03 8.32 5.50
CA CYS A 133 5.25 8.21 4.71
C CYS A 133 6.31 7.33 5.37
N LEU A 134 6.44 7.38 6.70
CA LEU A 134 7.43 6.61 7.45
C LEU A 134 7.09 5.13 7.62
N LEU A 135 5.79 4.78 7.67
CA LEU A 135 5.38 3.38 7.76
C LEU A 135 5.43 2.66 6.41
N ARG A 136 5.29 3.39 5.31
CA ARG A 136 5.39 2.82 3.97
C ARG A 136 6.00 3.83 3.00
N LYS A 137 7.15 3.49 2.40
CA LYS A 137 7.88 4.38 1.48
C LYS A 137 6.99 4.89 0.33
N ASN A 138 6.13 4.04 -0.21
CA ASN A 138 5.22 4.41 -1.29
C ASN A 138 4.10 5.37 -0.84
N GLY A 139 3.90 5.56 0.47
CA GLY A 139 2.91 6.49 1.02
C GLY A 139 3.11 7.93 0.54
N ILE A 140 4.36 8.34 0.36
CA ILE A 140 4.70 9.70 -0.10
C ILE A 140 4.10 10.01 -1.47
N TYR A 141 4.04 9.02 -2.38
CA TYR A 141 3.50 9.19 -3.73
C TYR A 141 2.00 9.46 -3.75
N ALA A 142 1.26 9.05 -2.72
CA ALA A 142 -0.17 9.35 -2.58
C ALA A 142 -0.42 10.59 -1.72
N VAL A 143 0.27 10.71 -0.59
CA VAL A 143 0.08 11.78 0.40
C VAL A 143 0.44 13.15 -0.17
N VAL A 144 1.59 13.27 -0.82
CA VAL A 144 2.09 14.56 -1.35
C VAL A 144 1.18 15.13 -2.44
N PRO A 145 0.81 14.39 -3.51
CA PRO A 145 -0.11 14.91 -4.52
C PRO A 145 -1.50 15.21 -3.98
N MET A 146 -2.00 14.40 -3.02
CA MET A 146 -3.28 14.65 -2.37
C MET A 146 -3.27 15.97 -1.59
N LEU A 147 -2.24 16.24 -0.79
CA LEU A 147 -2.06 17.49 -0.07
C LEU A 147 -1.92 18.67 -1.03
N LEU A 148 -1.10 18.52 -2.08
CA LEU A 148 -0.90 19.57 -3.07
C LEU A 148 -2.22 19.93 -3.75
N ALA A 149 -2.95 18.93 -4.25
CA ALA A 149 -4.26 19.16 -4.86
C ALA A 149 -5.26 19.76 -3.86
N SER A 150 -5.26 19.32 -2.60
CA SER A 150 -6.12 19.85 -1.55
C SER A 150 -5.85 21.33 -1.27
N ALA A 151 -4.59 21.77 -1.28
CA ALA A 151 -4.25 23.17 -1.10
C ALA A 151 -4.84 24.09 -2.17
N PHE A 152 -5.03 23.58 -3.41
CA PHE A 152 -5.62 24.36 -4.49
C PHE A 152 -7.14 24.22 -4.60
N THR A 153 -7.72 23.15 -4.08
CA THR A 153 -9.16 22.88 -4.17
C THR A 153 -9.95 23.30 -2.93
N VAL A 154 -9.29 23.47 -1.77
CA VAL A 154 -9.97 23.94 -0.55
C VAL A 154 -10.66 25.27 -0.80
N SER A 155 -11.96 25.35 -0.47
CA SER A 155 -12.81 26.54 -0.72
C SER A 155 -12.33 27.76 0.05
N GLU A 156 -11.89 27.59 1.29
CA GLU A 156 -11.35 28.66 2.13
C GLU A 156 -9.91 29.00 1.75
N LYS A 157 -9.72 30.09 1.02
CA LYS A 157 -8.40 30.54 0.55
C LYS A 157 -7.37 30.72 1.69
N ARG A 158 -7.84 31.06 2.91
CA ARG A 158 -6.98 31.20 4.11
C ARG A 158 -6.32 29.89 4.54
N LEU A 159 -6.89 28.75 4.19
CA LEU A 159 -6.33 27.42 4.50
C LEU A 159 -5.25 26.96 3.50
N ARG A 160 -5.11 27.59 2.33
CA ARG A 160 -4.11 27.19 1.33
C ARG A 160 -2.68 27.19 1.88
N ARG A 161 -2.28 28.30 2.55
CA ARG A 161 -0.95 28.41 3.17
C ARG A 161 -0.74 27.38 4.28
N PRO A 162 -1.67 27.21 5.27
CA PRO A 162 -1.59 26.14 6.25
C PRO A 162 -1.46 24.73 5.64
N VAL A 163 -2.25 24.39 4.61
CA VAL A 163 -2.16 23.07 3.93
C VAL A 163 -0.83 22.90 3.20
N LEU A 164 -0.30 23.96 2.57
CA LEU A 164 1.05 23.93 1.99
C LEU A 164 2.14 23.79 3.08
N ALA A 165 1.93 24.38 4.26
CA ALA A 165 2.84 24.19 5.39
C ALA A 165 2.79 22.73 5.91
N VAL A 166 1.60 22.11 5.94
CA VAL A 166 1.44 20.67 6.23
C VAL A 166 2.20 19.84 5.19
N LEU A 167 2.04 20.12 3.89
CA LEU A 167 2.78 19.44 2.83
C LEU A 167 4.30 19.55 3.03
N LEU A 168 4.78 20.76 3.31
CA LEU A 168 6.21 21.00 3.57
C LEU A 168 6.69 20.23 4.81
N ALA A 169 5.91 20.23 5.89
CA ALA A 169 6.21 19.47 7.10
C ALA A 169 6.26 17.96 6.84
N VAL A 170 5.37 17.42 5.99
CA VAL A 170 5.39 16.01 5.58
C VAL A 170 6.67 15.70 4.78
N CYS A 171 7.03 16.54 3.82
CA CYS A 171 8.24 16.35 3.05
C CYS A 171 9.50 16.43 3.94
N ILE A 172 9.62 17.47 4.76
CA ILE A 172 10.77 17.65 5.67
C ILE A 172 10.84 16.52 6.68
N GLY A 173 9.70 16.13 7.30
CA GLY A 173 9.65 15.04 8.27
C GLY A 173 10.06 13.70 7.67
N SER A 174 9.61 13.40 6.46
CA SER A 174 9.93 12.13 5.80
C SER A 174 11.39 12.07 5.35
N PHE A 175 11.85 13.06 4.57
CA PHE A 175 13.25 13.09 4.10
C PHE A 175 14.25 13.34 5.24
N GLY A 176 13.86 14.14 6.25
CA GLY A 176 14.67 14.38 7.43
C GLY A 176 14.86 13.12 8.26
N PHE A 177 13.82 12.31 8.41
CA PHE A 177 13.90 11.04 9.10
C PHE A 177 14.79 10.04 8.35
N ASP A 178 14.64 9.92 7.02
CA ASP A 178 15.50 9.05 6.21
C ASP A 178 16.96 9.48 6.29
N THR A 179 17.24 10.79 6.20
CA THR A 179 18.61 11.36 6.35
C THR A 179 19.16 11.11 7.75
N PHE A 180 18.35 11.26 8.80
CA PHE A 180 18.74 10.99 10.18
C PHE A 180 19.10 9.52 10.38
N THR A 181 18.26 8.60 9.88
CA THR A 181 18.52 7.16 10.02
C THR A 181 19.76 6.73 9.25
N GLU A 182 20.01 7.30 8.06
CA GLU A 182 21.18 6.97 7.25
C GLU A 182 22.47 7.57 7.83
N LYS A 183 22.48 8.87 8.19
CA LYS A 183 23.72 9.59 8.55
C LYS A 183 24.05 9.59 10.04
N VAL A 184 23.05 9.48 10.91
CA VAL A 184 23.26 9.54 12.37
C VAL A 184 23.20 8.15 13.01
N LEU A 185 22.36 7.27 12.48
CA LEU A 185 22.19 5.92 12.99
C LEU A 185 22.93 4.86 12.16
N ASP A 186 23.65 5.27 11.11
CA ASP A 186 24.40 4.41 10.20
C ASP A 186 23.56 3.23 9.64
N ILE A 187 22.25 3.47 9.43
CA ILE A 187 21.35 2.47 8.85
C ILE A 187 21.43 2.60 7.32
N PRO A 188 21.99 1.62 6.60
CA PRO A 188 22.12 1.70 5.15
C PRO A 188 20.78 1.89 4.45
N ALA A 189 20.74 2.75 3.45
CA ALA A 189 19.57 2.93 2.59
C ALA A 189 19.18 1.62 1.92
N GLY A 190 17.89 1.44 1.65
CA GLY A 190 17.40 0.28 0.89
C GLY A 190 17.92 0.29 -0.55
N SER A 191 18.05 -0.90 -1.14
CA SER A 191 18.52 -1.05 -2.53
C SER A 191 17.65 -0.25 -3.51
N VAL A 192 18.30 0.45 -4.45
CA VAL A 192 17.64 1.08 -5.60
C VAL A 192 16.92 0.05 -6.46
N GLY A 193 17.36 -1.21 -6.43
CA GLY A 193 16.75 -2.34 -7.12
C GLY A 193 15.25 -2.52 -6.81
N GLU A 194 14.80 -2.10 -5.61
CA GLU A 194 13.38 -2.15 -5.25
C GLU A 194 12.49 -1.27 -6.15
N ALA A 195 13.01 -0.13 -6.59
CA ALA A 195 12.29 0.76 -7.52
C ALA A 195 12.37 0.31 -8.98
N LEU A 196 13.21 -0.67 -9.30
CA LEU A 196 13.48 -1.14 -10.65
C LEU A 196 12.77 -2.46 -11.00
N SER A 197 11.78 -2.89 -10.20
CA SER A 197 11.06 -4.15 -10.42
C SER A 197 10.52 -4.28 -11.85
N VAL A 198 9.86 -3.25 -12.38
CA VAL A 198 9.32 -3.25 -13.74
C VAL A 198 10.40 -3.34 -14.81
N PRO A 199 11.43 -2.44 -14.84
CA PRO A 199 12.52 -2.55 -15.81
C PRO A 199 13.22 -3.91 -15.76
N MET A 200 13.50 -4.45 -14.59
CA MET A 200 14.19 -5.74 -14.45
C MET A 200 13.33 -6.89 -14.99
N GLN A 201 12.05 -6.92 -14.68
CA GLN A 201 11.11 -7.94 -15.16
C GLN A 201 10.96 -7.90 -16.68
N GLN A 202 10.89 -6.70 -17.27
CA GLN A 202 10.85 -6.50 -18.71
C GLN A 202 12.15 -6.96 -19.38
N THR A 203 13.31 -6.64 -18.79
CA THR A 203 14.63 -7.07 -19.28
C THR A 203 14.74 -8.60 -19.25
N ALA A 204 14.34 -9.24 -18.15
CA ALA A 204 14.40 -10.70 -18.01
C ALA A 204 13.55 -11.40 -19.08
N ARG A 205 12.32 -10.93 -19.31
CA ARG A 205 11.48 -11.45 -20.38
C ARG A 205 12.09 -11.22 -21.75
N TYR A 206 12.64 -10.03 -22.01
CA TYR A 206 13.27 -9.71 -23.27
C TYR A 206 14.45 -10.65 -23.58
N ILE A 207 15.33 -10.88 -22.60
CA ILE A 207 16.48 -11.80 -22.78
C ILE A 207 15.99 -13.24 -22.98
N ARG A 208 14.95 -13.67 -22.29
CA ARG A 208 14.37 -15.01 -22.47
C ARG A 208 13.79 -15.19 -23.86
N ASP A 209 13.05 -14.21 -24.39
CA ASP A 209 12.28 -14.36 -25.62
C ASP A 209 13.06 -13.89 -26.86
N TYR A 210 13.99 -12.93 -26.72
CA TYR A 210 14.74 -12.28 -27.80
C TYR A 210 16.27 -12.21 -27.51
N GLY A 211 16.79 -13.13 -26.73
CA GLY A 211 18.21 -13.12 -26.32
C GLY A 211 19.19 -13.11 -27.47
N ASN A 212 18.84 -13.73 -28.63
CA ASN A 212 19.65 -13.76 -29.84
C ASN A 212 19.75 -12.39 -30.54
N GLU A 213 18.88 -11.45 -30.24
CA GLU A 213 18.87 -10.09 -30.81
C GLU A 213 19.56 -9.06 -29.90
N VAL A 214 20.01 -9.48 -28.71
CA VAL A 214 20.77 -8.64 -27.78
C VAL A 214 22.20 -8.54 -28.27
N THR A 215 22.63 -7.32 -28.58
CA THR A 215 24.01 -7.08 -29.03
C THR A 215 25.00 -7.23 -27.87
N ASP A 216 26.29 -7.45 -28.16
CA ASP A 216 27.34 -7.57 -27.13
C ASP A 216 27.43 -6.34 -26.25
N ASP A 217 27.25 -5.14 -26.82
CA ASP A 217 27.24 -3.87 -26.08
C ASP A 217 26.05 -3.77 -25.12
N GLU A 218 24.86 -4.20 -25.56
CA GLU A 218 23.65 -4.25 -24.76
C GLU A 218 23.80 -5.28 -23.63
N ARG A 219 24.28 -6.48 -23.94
CA ARG A 219 24.58 -7.52 -22.96
C ARG A 219 25.58 -7.05 -21.90
N THR A 220 26.67 -6.41 -22.33
CA THR A 220 27.68 -5.87 -21.43
C THR A 220 27.07 -4.81 -20.46
N ALA A 221 26.18 -3.96 -20.94
CA ALA A 221 25.52 -2.96 -20.10
C ALA A 221 24.55 -3.59 -19.09
N ILE A 222 23.82 -4.64 -19.51
CA ILE A 222 22.88 -5.38 -18.63
C ILE A 222 23.68 -6.14 -17.57
N GLU A 223 24.77 -6.83 -17.98
CA GLU A 223 25.58 -7.66 -17.06
C GLU A 223 26.20 -6.87 -15.89
N LYS A 224 26.40 -5.57 -16.04
CA LYS A 224 26.85 -4.72 -14.92
C LYS A 224 25.79 -4.50 -13.87
N VAL A 225 24.52 -4.69 -14.20
CA VAL A 225 23.34 -4.44 -13.34
C VAL A 225 22.67 -5.72 -12.91
N LEU A 226 22.54 -6.69 -13.81
CA LEU A 226 21.83 -7.96 -13.65
C LEU A 226 22.67 -9.07 -14.28
N ASP A 227 22.49 -10.30 -13.81
CA ASP A 227 23.04 -11.49 -14.46
C ASP A 227 22.09 -11.94 -15.58
N CYS A 228 22.50 -11.78 -16.86
CA CYS A 228 21.64 -12.04 -18.02
C CYS A 228 21.10 -13.46 -18.07
N ASP A 229 21.94 -14.47 -17.83
CA ASP A 229 21.55 -15.86 -17.96
C ASP A 229 20.69 -16.29 -16.78
N ALA A 230 21.03 -15.82 -15.58
CA ALA A 230 20.27 -16.10 -14.37
C ALA A 230 18.87 -15.47 -14.38
N ILE A 231 18.73 -14.21 -14.84
CA ILE A 231 17.42 -13.54 -14.86
C ILE A 231 16.48 -14.17 -15.91
N ALA A 232 16.99 -14.64 -17.03
CA ALA A 232 16.17 -15.32 -18.04
C ALA A 232 15.58 -16.64 -17.52
N GLN A 233 16.38 -17.41 -16.77
CA GLN A 233 15.94 -18.66 -16.15
C GLN A 233 15.01 -18.43 -14.95
N SER A 234 15.22 -17.36 -14.19
CA SER A 234 14.46 -17.04 -12.99
C SER A 234 13.23 -16.18 -13.25
N TYR A 235 12.94 -15.89 -14.52
CA TYR A 235 11.79 -15.07 -14.89
C TYR A 235 10.48 -15.77 -14.53
N MET A 236 9.72 -15.15 -13.64
CA MET A 236 8.37 -15.56 -13.27
C MET A 236 7.39 -14.45 -13.67
N PRO A 237 6.38 -14.72 -14.53
CA PRO A 237 5.50 -13.67 -15.07
C PRO A 237 4.83 -12.80 -14.01
N GLU A 238 4.44 -13.38 -12.88
CA GLU A 238 3.64 -12.73 -11.83
C GLU A 238 4.47 -12.22 -10.63
N LEU A 239 5.78 -12.49 -10.62
CA LEU A 239 6.64 -12.20 -9.48
C LEU A 239 8.03 -11.75 -9.94
N SER A 240 8.39 -10.50 -9.67
CA SER A 240 9.71 -9.97 -10.04
C SER A 240 10.80 -10.22 -9.00
N ASP A 241 10.49 -10.76 -7.83
CA ASP A 241 11.50 -11.01 -6.79
C ASP A 241 12.54 -12.05 -7.22
N GLY A 242 12.16 -13.03 -8.05
CA GLY A 242 13.08 -13.99 -8.63
C GLY A 242 14.16 -13.35 -9.52
N VAL A 243 13.83 -12.26 -10.21
CA VAL A 243 14.76 -11.48 -11.02
C VAL A 243 15.57 -10.50 -10.18
N LYS A 244 14.93 -9.84 -9.23
CA LYS A 244 15.54 -8.82 -8.36
C LYS A 244 16.71 -9.34 -7.52
N GLN A 245 16.72 -10.60 -7.14
CA GLN A 245 17.82 -11.20 -6.38
C GLN A 245 19.18 -11.13 -7.09
N TYR A 246 19.19 -10.97 -8.41
CA TYR A 246 20.39 -10.84 -9.23
C TYR A 246 20.84 -9.39 -9.46
N TYR A 247 20.25 -8.44 -8.73
CA TYR A 247 20.65 -7.03 -8.82
C TYR A 247 22.00 -6.79 -8.15
N LYS A 248 22.96 -6.29 -8.92
CA LYS A 248 24.37 -6.18 -8.51
C LYS A 248 24.73 -4.85 -7.82
N ASN A 249 23.75 -4.00 -7.47
CA ASN A 249 23.97 -2.65 -6.91
C ASN A 249 25.01 -1.82 -7.69
N PRO A 250 24.80 -1.57 -8.99
CA PRO A 250 25.78 -0.89 -9.85
C PRO A 250 25.99 0.57 -9.46
N GLY A 251 27.10 1.14 -9.92
CA GLY A 251 27.32 2.58 -9.86
C GLY A 251 26.29 3.37 -10.71
N LYS A 252 26.13 4.66 -10.40
CA LYS A 252 25.15 5.54 -11.10
C LYS A 252 25.37 5.56 -12.63
N GLY A 253 26.60 5.50 -13.11
CA GLY A 253 26.92 5.49 -14.53
C GLY A 253 26.49 4.20 -15.23
N ASP A 254 26.74 3.05 -14.61
CA ASP A 254 26.33 1.75 -15.15
C ASP A 254 24.80 1.60 -15.15
N LEU A 255 24.14 2.08 -14.08
CA LEU A 255 22.69 2.11 -14.02
C LEU A 255 22.08 3.00 -15.13
N ALA A 256 22.65 4.19 -15.35
CA ALA A 256 22.19 5.07 -16.43
C ALA A 256 22.36 4.42 -17.82
N ARG A 257 23.50 3.75 -18.06
CA ARG A 257 23.74 3.01 -19.31
C ARG A 257 22.75 1.87 -19.48
N TYR A 258 22.49 1.10 -18.42
CA TYR A 258 21.44 0.06 -18.43
C TYR A 258 20.07 0.62 -18.80
N MET A 259 19.65 1.75 -18.20
CA MET A 259 18.36 2.37 -18.51
C MET A 259 18.26 2.86 -19.96
N LEU A 260 19.36 3.31 -20.55
CA LEU A 260 19.39 3.64 -21.99
C LEU A 260 19.23 2.37 -22.87
N VAL A 261 19.89 1.28 -22.51
CA VAL A 261 19.75 -0.02 -23.20
C VAL A 261 18.31 -0.54 -23.03
N TRP A 262 17.77 -0.49 -21.82
CA TRP A 262 16.38 -0.85 -21.55
C TRP A 262 15.39 -0.09 -22.44
N ALA A 263 15.58 1.23 -22.60
CA ALA A 263 14.73 2.05 -23.48
C ALA A 263 14.90 1.68 -24.97
N LYS A 264 16.13 1.36 -25.43
CA LYS A 264 16.37 0.89 -26.81
C LYS A 264 15.68 -0.44 -27.07
N MET A 265 15.77 -1.39 -26.16
CA MET A 265 15.11 -2.69 -26.25
C MET A 265 13.58 -2.56 -26.26
N LEU A 266 13.00 -1.63 -25.51
CA LEU A 266 11.58 -1.29 -25.59
C LEU A 266 11.17 -0.86 -27.01
N LEU A 267 12.00 -0.06 -27.68
CA LEU A 267 11.71 0.40 -29.06
C LEU A 267 11.83 -0.73 -30.09
N LYS A 268 12.67 -1.74 -29.85
CA LYS A 268 12.80 -2.94 -30.72
C LYS A 268 11.58 -3.84 -30.58
N HIS A 269 11.16 -4.18 -29.35
CA HIS A 269 10.06 -5.11 -29.05
C HIS A 269 9.12 -4.57 -27.99
N PRO A 270 8.29 -3.54 -28.30
CA PRO A 270 7.38 -2.92 -27.33
C PRO A 270 6.34 -3.91 -26.76
N VAL A 271 5.88 -4.86 -27.57
CA VAL A 271 4.89 -5.86 -27.14
C VAL A 271 5.42 -6.74 -26.00
N CYS A 272 6.68 -7.16 -26.06
CA CYS A 272 7.33 -7.93 -25.00
C CYS A 272 7.30 -7.18 -23.65
N TYR A 273 7.54 -5.88 -23.67
CA TYR A 273 7.50 -5.03 -22.48
C TYR A 273 6.09 -4.89 -21.90
N PHE A 274 5.10 -4.67 -22.77
CA PHE A 274 3.70 -4.61 -22.36
C PHE A 274 3.24 -5.93 -21.77
N GLU A 275 3.57 -7.04 -22.38
CA GLU A 275 3.21 -8.37 -21.88
C GLU A 275 3.91 -8.70 -20.55
N ALA A 276 5.19 -8.32 -20.38
CA ALA A 276 5.90 -8.50 -19.12
C ALA A 276 5.21 -7.71 -17.98
N THR A 277 4.85 -6.45 -18.26
CA THR A 277 4.16 -5.60 -17.30
C THR A 277 2.75 -6.09 -17.01
N HIS A 278 1.99 -6.47 -18.04
CA HIS A 278 0.66 -7.02 -17.90
C HIS A 278 0.66 -8.29 -17.06
N ALA A 279 1.58 -9.22 -17.34
CA ALA A 279 1.70 -10.46 -16.59
C ALA A 279 1.99 -10.22 -15.09
N ASN A 280 2.80 -9.18 -14.78
CA ASN A 280 3.16 -8.83 -13.39
C ASN A 280 2.12 -7.96 -12.68
N SER A 281 1.08 -7.48 -13.36
CA SER A 281 0.17 -6.47 -12.80
C SER A 281 -1.32 -6.68 -13.07
N HIS A 282 -1.69 -7.66 -13.88
CA HIS A 282 -3.09 -7.82 -14.34
C HIS A 282 -4.09 -7.99 -13.19
N GLY A 283 -3.71 -8.60 -12.07
CA GLY A 283 -4.58 -8.75 -10.90
C GLY A 283 -5.04 -7.43 -10.28
N TYR A 284 -4.33 -6.34 -10.53
CA TYR A 284 -4.72 -5.02 -10.02
C TYR A 284 -5.81 -4.32 -10.84
N TYR A 285 -6.21 -4.85 -12.00
CA TYR A 285 -7.23 -4.26 -12.86
C TYR A 285 -8.14 -5.28 -13.55
N THR A 286 -7.90 -6.58 -13.43
CA THR A 286 -8.85 -7.62 -13.87
C THR A 286 -9.81 -7.97 -12.73
N ILE A 287 -11.09 -8.16 -13.04
CA ILE A 287 -12.10 -8.57 -12.06
C ILE A 287 -12.00 -10.08 -11.87
N THR A 288 -10.95 -10.51 -11.22
CA THR A 288 -10.68 -11.90 -10.86
C THR A 288 -10.64 -12.05 -9.35
N LYS A 289 -10.60 -13.28 -8.87
CA LYS A 289 -10.38 -13.53 -7.44
C LYS A 289 -8.98 -13.09 -7.04
N CYS A 290 -8.84 -12.49 -5.86
CA CYS A 290 -7.56 -12.22 -5.28
C CYS A 290 -6.85 -13.54 -4.96
N ARG A 291 -5.59 -13.62 -5.35
CA ARG A 291 -4.72 -14.75 -5.04
C ARG A 291 -4.30 -14.69 -3.58
N ALA A 292 -4.32 -15.83 -2.91
CA ALA A 292 -3.58 -16.04 -1.67
C ALA A 292 -4.02 -15.26 -0.42
N ILE A 293 -5.30 -14.84 -0.28
CA ILE A 293 -5.79 -14.37 1.03
C ILE A 293 -5.63 -15.49 2.07
N ASN A 294 -5.80 -16.75 1.66
CA ASN A 294 -5.64 -17.93 2.51
C ASN A 294 -4.26 -18.05 3.14
N ASP A 295 -3.20 -17.58 2.47
CA ASP A 295 -1.82 -17.66 2.95
C ASP A 295 -1.62 -16.85 4.23
N TYR A 296 -2.47 -15.85 4.52
CA TYR A 296 -2.40 -15.04 5.73
C TYR A 296 -2.96 -15.74 6.97
N TYR A 297 -3.57 -16.92 6.83
CA TYR A 297 -3.96 -17.78 7.94
C TYR A 297 -2.94 -18.89 8.21
N THR A 298 -1.86 -18.97 7.43
CA THR A 298 -0.78 -19.94 7.63
C THR A 298 0.48 -19.25 8.14
N PHE A 299 1.16 -19.91 9.04
CA PHE A 299 2.46 -19.48 9.54
C PHE A 299 3.53 -20.24 8.77
N ASN A 300 4.31 -19.55 7.95
CA ASN A 300 5.04 -20.23 6.89
C ASN A 300 6.52 -19.79 6.86
N ASN A 301 7.24 -19.86 7.99
CA ASN A 301 8.64 -19.45 7.95
C ASN A 301 9.53 -20.10 9.01
N ASP A 302 9.54 -21.42 9.06
CA ASP A 302 10.33 -22.19 10.03
C ASP A 302 11.82 -21.84 9.97
N ILE A 303 12.37 -21.68 8.74
CA ILE A 303 13.79 -21.32 8.54
C ILE A 303 14.14 -19.96 9.14
N CYS A 304 13.32 -18.94 8.90
CA CYS A 304 13.57 -17.62 9.50
C CYS A 304 13.39 -17.61 11.02
N MET A 305 12.55 -18.49 11.54
CA MET A 305 12.36 -18.66 12.98
C MET A 305 13.57 -19.28 13.64
N GLU A 306 14.10 -20.35 13.08
CA GLU A 306 15.33 -20.98 13.54
C GLU A 306 16.53 -20.03 13.50
N MET A 307 16.72 -19.32 12.37
CA MET A 307 17.80 -18.34 12.21
C MET A 307 17.71 -17.15 13.14
N SER A 308 16.52 -16.78 13.61
CA SER A 308 16.29 -15.59 14.45
C SER A 308 16.19 -15.92 15.95
N GLU A 309 16.33 -17.17 16.34
CA GLU A 309 16.15 -17.64 17.72
C GLU A 309 14.78 -17.23 18.31
N MET A 310 13.77 -17.11 17.47
CA MET A 310 12.41 -16.80 17.90
C MET A 310 11.66 -18.06 18.25
N ASN A 311 11.05 -18.09 19.42
CA ASN A 311 10.17 -19.18 19.86
C ASN A 311 8.72 -18.81 19.67
N VAL A 312 8.29 -18.65 18.40
CA VAL A 312 6.90 -18.40 18.04
C VAL A 312 6.30 -19.68 17.50
N HIS A 313 5.17 -20.09 18.02
CA HIS A 313 4.50 -21.33 17.65
C HIS A 313 2.99 -21.19 17.68
N TYR A 314 2.31 -22.08 16.99
CA TYR A 314 0.86 -22.13 17.02
C TYR A 314 0.35 -22.60 18.39
N LEU A 315 -0.61 -21.86 18.96
CA LEU A 315 -1.32 -22.28 20.16
C LEU A 315 -2.31 -23.40 19.86
N ASP A 316 -2.99 -23.34 18.70
CA ASP A 316 -3.83 -24.43 18.18
C ASP A 316 -2.95 -25.48 17.49
N LYS A 317 -2.55 -26.48 18.24
CA LYS A 317 -1.73 -27.61 17.75
C LYS A 317 -2.49 -28.53 16.80
N SER A 318 -3.83 -28.56 16.88
CA SER A 318 -4.68 -29.38 16.00
C SER A 318 -4.81 -28.80 14.61
N GLY A 319 -4.64 -27.48 14.46
CA GLY A 319 -4.85 -26.75 13.22
C GLY A 319 -6.34 -26.65 12.78
N TYR A 320 -7.25 -27.22 13.58
CA TYR A 320 -8.67 -27.32 13.24
C TYR A 320 -9.32 -25.95 13.05
N LEU A 321 -9.09 -25.01 13.99
CA LEU A 321 -9.65 -23.65 13.89
C LEU A 321 -9.14 -22.94 12.66
N ARG A 322 -7.85 -23.05 12.36
CA ARG A 322 -7.25 -22.45 11.17
C ARG A 322 -7.86 -23.01 9.90
N TYR A 323 -7.97 -24.33 9.82
CA TYR A 323 -8.63 -24.98 8.69
C TYR A 323 -10.07 -24.50 8.51
N ALA A 324 -10.84 -24.40 9.58
CA ALA A 324 -12.22 -23.88 9.54
C ALA A 324 -12.28 -22.44 9.03
N PHE A 325 -11.37 -21.56 9.44
CA PHE A 325 -11.29 -20.19 8.93
C PHE A 325 -10.93 -20.15 7.44
N VAL A 326 -9.98 -20.94 6.98
CA VAL A 326 -9.62 -21.03 5.55
C VAL A 326 -10.81 -21.50 4.71
N GLN A 327 -11.56 -22.51 5.20
CA GLN A 327 -12.77 -22.99 4.51
C GLN A 327 -13.87 -21.91 4.47
N ALA A 328 -14.10 -21.20 5.58
CA ALA A 328 -15.06 -20.11 5.64
C ALA A 328 -14.69 -18.97 4.67
N LEU A 329 -13.41 -18.60 4.58
CA LEU A 329 -12.92 -17.60 3.65
C LEU A 329 -13.13 -18.05 2.19
N SER A 330 -12.78 -19.29 1.87
CA SER A 330 -12.98 -19.86 0.52
C SER A 330 -14.47 -19.94 0.15
N ALA A 331 -15.35 -20.15 1.12
CA ALA A 331 -16.78 -20.08 0.90
C ALA A 331 -17.28 -18.65 0.66
N PHE A 332 -16.76 -17.67 1.44
CA PHE A 332 -17.09 -16.26 1.27
C PHE A 332 -16.72 -15.73 -0.13
N GLU A 333 -15.54 -16.07 -0.63
CA GLU A 333 -15.08 -15.68 -1.96
C GLU A 333 -16.02 -16.15 -3.09
N LYS A 334 -16.77 -17.24 -2.87
CA LYS A 334 -17.72 -17.79 -3.83
C LYS A 334 -19.09 -17.14 -3.79
N LEU A 335 -19.37 -16.30 -2.76
CA LEU A 335 -20.66 -15.63 -2.64
C LEU A 335 -20.84 -14.60 -3.75
N PRO A 336 -21.98 -14.59 -4.46
CA PRO A 336 -22.28 -13.60 -5.47
C PRO A 336 -22.25 -12.18 -4.85
N LEU A 337 -21.70 -11.21 -5.58
CA LEU A 337 -21.55 -9.81 -5.21
C LEU A 337 -20.65 -9.56 -3.99
N VAL A 338 -20.91 -10.24 -2.87
CA VAL A 338 -20.15 -10.07 -1.63
C VAL A 338 -18.71 -10.54 -1.81
N GLY A 339 -18.48 -11.68 -2.46
CA GLY A 339 -17.14 -12.16 -2.78
C GLY A 339 -16.33 -11.25 -3.69
N LEU A 340 -16.96 -10.27 -4.36
CA LEU A 340 -16.23 -9.27 -5.16
C LEU A 340 -15.40 -8.32 -4.29
N THR A 341 -15.68 -8.20 -3.00
CA THR A 341 -14.85 -7.41 -2.08
C THR A 341 -13.46 -8.01 -1.87
N THR A 342 -13.24 -9.27 -2.25
CA THR A 342 -11.91 -9.90 -2.29
C THR A 342 -11.19 -9.69 -3.63
N SER A 343 -11.83 -9.07 -4.63
CA SER A 343 -11.23 -8.77 -5.93
C SER A 343 -10.62 -7.36 -5.95
N ILE A 344 -9.30 -7.29 -6.07
CA ILE A 344 -8.58 -6.01 -6.18
C ILE A 344 -9.09 -5.21 -7.38
N GLY A 345 -9.15 -5.84 -8.57
CA GLY A 345 -9.59 -5.17 -9.78
C GLY A 345 -11.01 -4.63 -9.69
N PHE A 346 -11.94 -5.38 -9.07
CA PHE A 346 -13.30 -4.87 -8.83
C PHE A 346 -13.30 -3.62 -7.98
N MET A 347 -12.63 -3.64 -6.83
CA MET A 347 -12.56 -2.48 -5.91
C MET A 347 -11.85 -1.29 -6.56
N ALA A 348 -10.81 -1.54 -7.36
CA ALA A 348 -10.08 -0.50 -8.08
C ALA A 348 -10.98 0.20 -9.11
N TRP A 349 -11.67 -0.57 -9.97
CA TRP A 349 -12.60 0.00 -10.94
C TRP A 349 -13.79 0.68 -10.28
N LEU A 350 -14.31 0.13 -9.19
CA LEU A 350 -15.39 0.76 -8.44
C LEU A 350 -14.94 2.12 -7.88
N THR A 351 -13.74 2.21 -7.33
CA THR A 351 -13.16 3.49 -6.88
C THR A 351 -13.03 4.48 -8.03
N ALA A 352 -12.54 4.04 -9.19
CA ALA A 352 -12.41 4.89 -10.38
C ALA A 352 -13.76 5.37 -10.90
N VAL A 353 -14.75 4.48 -11.01
CA VAL A 353 -16.12 4.82 -11.46
C VAL A 353 -16.78 5.82 -10.52
N LEU A 354 -16.66 5.62 -9.20
CA LEU A 354 -17.19 6.56 -8.21
C LEU A 354 -16.49 7.93 -8.29
N GLY A 355 -15.18 7.94 -8.54
CA GLY A 355 -14.42 9.18 -8.77
C GLY A 355 -14.88 9.94 -10.01
N LEU A 356 -15.10 9.25 -11.12
CA LEU A 356 -15.65 9.83 -12.35
C LEU A 356 -17.09 10.32 -12.13
N TRP A 357 -17.89 9.58 -11.40
CA TRP A 357 -19.25 9.99 -11.03
C TRP A 357 -19.25 11.30 -10.22
N LEU A 358 -18.41 11.38 -9.19
CA LEU A 358 -18.24 12.59 -8.38
C LEU A 358 -17.75 13.78 -9.21
N ALA A 359 -16.84 13.56 -10.15
CA ALA A 359 -16.40 14.60 -11.10
C ALA A 359 -17.58 15.12 -11.94
N ARG A 360 -18.48 14.23 -12.41
CA ARG A 360 -19.72 14.60 -13.13
C ARG A 360 -20.73 15.33 -12.24
N CYS A 361 -20.76 14.99 -10.94
CA CYS A 361 -21.58 15.72 -9.97
C CYS A 361 -20.98 17.07 -9.55
N LYS A 362 -19.88 17.49 -10.19
CA LYS A 362 -19.13 18.72 -9.87
C LYS A 362 -18.62 18.76 -8.43
N ALA A 363 -18.40 17.62 -7.80
CA ALA A 363 -17.85 17.46 -6.46
C ALA A 363 -16.33 17.79 -6.42
N LYS A 364 -15.95 18.93 -7.01
CA LYS A 364 -14.56 19.39 -7.15
C LYS A 364 -13.75 19.33 -5.83
N PRO A 365 -14.33 19.69 -4.66
CA PRO A 365 -13.57 19.68 -3.42
C PRO A 365 -12.96 18.32 -3.09
N VAL A 366 -13.63 17.19 -3.36
CA VAL A 366 -13.18 15.86 -2.98
C VAL A 366 -12.30 15.16 -4.03
N LEU A 367 -12.09 15.75 -5.19
CA LEU A 367 -11.24 15.16 -6.25
C LEU A 367 -9.78 14.92 -5.82
N PRO A 368 -9.14 15.70 -4.93
CA PRO A 368 -7.81 15.39 -4.42
C PRO A 368 -7.67 14.00 -3.83
N ILE A 369 -8.73 13.47 -3.20
CA ILE A 369 -8.76 12.11 -2.64
C ILE A 369 -8.53 11.09 -3.76
N PHE A 370 -9.20 11.25 -4.90
CA PHE A 370 -9.07 10.33 -6.03
C PHE A 370 -7.71 10.44 -6.73
N ILE A 371 -7.08 11.60 -6.70
CA ILE A 371 -5.69 11.76 -7.17
C ILE A 371 -4.78 10.88 -6.31
N GLY A 372 -4.89 10.96 -4.98
CA GLY A 372 -4.09 10.15 -4.08
C GLY A 372 -4.35 8.65 -4.20
N LEU A 373 -5.64 8.24 -4.24
CA LEU A 373 -6.02 6.83 -4.40
C LEU A 373 -5.60 6.27 -5.75
N GLY A 374 -5.74 7.05 -6.83
CA GLY A 374 -5.32 6.66 -8.18
C GLY A 374 -3.80 6.48 -8.29
N ILE A 375 -3.03 7.42 -7.75
CA ILE A 375 -1.56 7.29 -7.72
C ILE A 375 -1.15 6.08 -6.86
N PHE A 376 -1.83 5.86 -5.72
CA PHE A 376 -1.57 4.69 -4.91
C PHE A 376 -1.83 3.38 -5.68
N TRP A 377 -2.93 3.30 -6.42
CA TRP A 377 -3.22 2.16 -7.29
C TRP A 377 -2.13 1.96 -8.36
N LEU A 378 -1.64 3.04 -8.99
CA LEU A 378 -0.51 2.96 -9.92
C LEU A 378 0.76 2.40 -9.26
N THR A 379 1.02 2.71 -7.98
CA THR A 379 2.15 2.09 -7.25
C THR A 379 1.95 0.60 -7.02
N CYS A 380 0.71 0.12 -6.91
CA CYS A 380 0.42 -1.31 -6.84
C CYS A 380 0.69 -2.00 -8.19
N ILE A 381 0.29 -1.38 -9.31
CA ILE A 381 0.56 -1.88 -10.67
C ILE A 381 2.09 -1.99 -10.92
N ALA A 382 2.87 -1.03 -10.40
CA ALA A 382 4.32 -1.03 -10.51
C ALA A 382 5.03 -1.89 -9.44
N SER A 383 4.29 -2.65 -8.63
CA SER A 383 4.85 -3.47 -7.55
C SER A 383 5.49 -4.76 -8.06
N PRO A 384 6.36 -5.41 -7.26
CA PRO A 384 7.05 -6.64 -7.68
C PRO A 384 6.15 -7.88 -7.72
N VAL A 385 4.94 -7.82 -7.18
CA VAL A 385 4.05 -8.99 -7.01
C VAL A 385 2.70 -8.68 -7.62
N ASN A 386 2.24 -9.55 -8.53
CA ASN A 386 0.90 -9.46 -9.09
C ASN A 386 -0.16 -9.86 -8.05
N ASP A 387 -1.35 -9.25 -8.15
CA ASP A 387 -2.56 -9.62 -7.39
C ASP A 387 -2.32 -9.70 -5.86
N CYS A 388 -1.56 -8.75 -5.30
CA CYS A 388 -1.25 -8.71 -3.88
C CYS A 388 -2.21 -7.80 -3.12
N MET A 389 -3.23 -8.38 -2.47
CA MET A 389 -4.22 -7.65 -1.68
C MET A 389 -3.57 -6.78 -0.61
N ARG A 390 -2.50 -7.25 0.03
CA ARG A 390 -1.73 -6.50 1.04
C ARG A 390 -1.32 -5.11 0.55
N TYR A 391 -0.97 -5.00 -0.73
CA TYR A 391 -0.57 -3.71 -1.29
C TYR A 391 -1.75 -2.80 -1.59
N PHE A 392 -2.92 -3.36 -1.85
CA PHE A 392 -4.13 -2.61 -2.20
C PHE A 392 -5.02 -2.26 -0.99
N LEU A 393 -4.79 -2.85 0.18
CA LEU A 393 -5.57 -2.61 1.41
C LEU A 393 -5.88 -1.12 1.69
N PRO A 394 -4.94 -0.17 1.51
CA PRO A 394 -5.22 1.24 1.77
C PRO A 394 -6.32 1.83 0.89
N VAL A 395 -6.40 1.40 -0.37
CA VAL A 395 -7.48 1.82 -1.29
C VAL A 395 -8.79 1.12 -0.92
N ALA A 396 -8.74 -0.19 -0.64
CA ALA A 396 -9.90 -0.95 -0.17
C ALA A 396 -10.52 -0.34 1.09
N GLY A 397 -9.68 0.06 2.06
CA GLY A 397 -10.12 0.70 3.30
C GLY A 397 -10.78 2.07 3.10
N CYS A 398 -10.44 2.78 2.03
CA CYS A 398 -11.07 4.05 1.69
C CYS A 398 -12.40 3.89 0.94
N LEU A 399 -12.71 2.72 0.41
CA LEU A 399 -13.89 2.51 -0.44
C LEU A 399 -15.22 2.87 0.25
N PRO A 400 -15.48 2.52 1.53
CA PRO A 400 -16.71 2.94 2.21
C PRO A 400 -16.86 4.46 2.33
N LEU A 401 -15.76 5.18 2.57
CA LEU A 401 -15.77 6.64 2.58
C LEU A 401 -16.11 7.21 1.20
N VAL A 402 -15.52 6.66 0.14
CA VAL A 402 -15.79 7.05 -1.26
C VAL A 402 -17.27 6.84 -1.61
N PHE A 403 -17.87 5.74 -1.18
CA PHE A 403 -19.31 5.50 -1.34
C PHE A 403 -20.17 6.56 -0.63
N CYS A 404 -19.83 6.89 0.61
CA CYS A 404 -20.54 7.93 1.36
C CYS A 404 -20.48 9.28 0.64
N LEU A 405 -19.32 9.67 0.14
CA LEU A 405 -19.14 10.89 -0.64
C LEU A 405 -20.00 10.86 -1.92
N ALA A 406 -20.00 9.77 -2.66
CA ALA A 406 -20.80 9.61 -3.86
C ALA A 406 -22.31 9.70 -3.57
N ALA A 407 -22.78 9.09 -2.47
CA ALA A 407 -24.18 9.12 -2.08
C ALA A 407 -24.67 10.55 -1.73
N VAL A 408 -23.84 11.33 -1.04
CA VAL A 408 -24.18 12.70 -0.62
C VAL A 408 -24.26 13.62 -1.82
N PHE A 409 -23.21 13.66 -2.64
CA PHE A 409 -23.18 14.54 -3.82
C PHE A 409 -24.20 14.17 -4.90
N SER A 410 -24.67 12.91 -4.93
CA SER A 410 -25.76 12.50 -5.82
C SER A 410 -27.11 13.07 -5.39
N ARG A 411 -27.37 13.22 -4.08
CA ARG A 411 -28.61 13.81 -3.55
C ARG A 411 -28.67 15.31 -3.83
N GLU A 412 -27.60 16.04 -3.55
CA GLU A 412 -27.51 17.47 -3.82
C GLU A 412 -27.80 17.79 -5.29
N LYS A 413 -27.34 16.95 -6.22
CA LYS A 413 -27.62 17.12 -7.64
C LYS A 413 -29.08 16.89 -8.00
N SER A 414 -29.77 15.92 -7.37
CA SER A 414 -31.18 15.65 -7.64
C SER A 414 -32.10 16.79 -7.16
N GLU A 415 -31.75 17.43 -6.04
CA GLU A 415 -32.47 18.57 -5.49
C GLU A 415 -32.34 19.87 -6.33
N ILE A 416 -31.23 20.03 -7.05
CA ILE A 416 -31.02 21.19 -7.94
C ILE A 416 -31.70 21.00 -9.31
N THR A 417 -32.09 19.77 -9.67
CA THR A 417 -32.66 19.46 -11.00
C THR A 417 -34.18 19.36 -10.95
N VAL A 418 -34.80 19.47 -9.78
CA VAL A 418 -36.26 19.59 -9.56
C VAL A 418 -36.61 21.06 -9.34
#